data_a6df4bf4518f3ae0cd028974c6dcd435
#
_entry.id   a6df4bf4518f3ae0cd028974c6dcd435
#
_cell.length_a   1.000
_cell.length_b   1.000
_cell.length_c   1.000
_cell.angle_alpha   90.00
_cell.angle_beta   90.00
_cell.angle_gamma   90.00
#
_symmetry.space_group_name_H-M   'P 1'
#
loop_
_entity.id
_entity.type
_entity.pdbx_description
1 polymer ?
#
loop_
_entity_poly.entity_id
_entity_poly.type
_entity_poly.pdbx_seq_one_letter_code
_entity_poly.pdbx_strand_id
1 'polypeptide(L)'
;MAAYIHSLSTAVPETAYGQDDIRRFMEEAIPVRDGKAVRYLRRLYAHSGIETRHSVIRDLAPGAGDLFFSRRPDGSCTGPATGERNDRFIRESKGLYVELARAAIAKYPGLNPGDITHAITVSCTGFFSPGPDHLIVRELGLPENTQRYHLGFMGCYAALPALRMAASFCRADPGARVLVVCVELCSLHIQLKDDPDSILAGALFADGGAAAVVSAADPPPGQAVFEIHDFESALVPGTEGDMAWRIGDLGFDIVLSTYVPQIIDRNIERVIESLFRSRRLGLEDVGIWAIHPGGKAIVDKLERSLGLDPAQVRPSREVLRKYGNMSSPTVLFVLDEILRAPAARGRDTVCAMAFGPGLTVETTLLEKRTPLARGHEAGGRVERAAGGMG
;
A
#
# COMPACT_ATOMS: atom_id res chain seq x y z
N MET A 1 12.51 -20.93 8.44
CA MET A 1 11.35 -20.75 9.31
C MET A 1 10.32 -19.92 8.54
N ALA A 2 9.03 -20.25 8.66
CA ALA A 2 7.97 -19.47 8.04
C ALA A 2 7.80 -18.12 8.76
N ALA A 3 7.33 -17.11 8.04
CA ALA A 3 6.91 -15.83 8.60
C ALA A 3 5.50 -15.54 8.07
N TYR A 4 4.66 -14.97 8.90
CA TYR A 4 3.26 -14.73 8.57
C TYR A 4 2.87 -13.28 8.79
N ILE A 5 2.09 -12.72 7.88
CA ILE A 5 1.33 -11.49 8.14
C ILE A 5 0.06 -11.92 8.88
N HIS A 6 0.02 -11.71 10.18
CA HIS A 6 -1.09 -12.13 11.05
C HIS A 6 -2.26 -11.18 11.01
N SER A 7 -1.99 -9.90 10.82
CA SER A 7 -3.03 -8.89 10.78
C SER A 7 -2.67 -7.77 9.83
N LEU A 8 -3.71 -7.17 9.27
CA LEU A 8 -3.65 -5.94 8.48
C LEU A 8 -4.69 -4.95 9.01
N SER A 9 -4.33 -3.69 9.06
CA SER A 9 -5.26 -2.60 9.32
C SER A 9 -5.06 -1.50 8.28
N THR A 10 -6.14 -0.83 7.93
CA THR A 10 -6.17 0.25 6.94
C THR A 10 -6.98 1.40 7.49
N ALA A 11 -6.55 2.62 7.26
CA ALA A 11 -7.27 3.84 7.60
C ALA A 11 -7.03 4.94 6.56
N VAL A 12 -8.00 5.81 6.42
CA VAL A 12 -7.95 6.97 5.54
C VAL A 12 -8.44 8.22 6.30
N PRO A 13 -8.05 9.43 5.90
CA PRO A 13 -8.65 10.65 6.45
C PRO A 13 -10.17 10.66 6.32
N GLU A 14 -10.85 11.33 7.26
CA GLU A 14 -12.32 11.43 7.26
C GLU A 14 -12.88 12.12 6.02
N THR A 15 -12.17 13.13 5.50
CA THR A 15 -12.64 13.90 4.34
C THR A 15 -12.46 13.09 3.06
N ALA A 16 -13.57 12.83 2.40
CA ALA A 16 -13.62 12.14 1.11
C ALA A 16 -14.14 13.07 0.01
N TYR A 17 -13.59 12.94 -1.17
CA TYR A 17 -13.97 13.71 -2.36
C TYR A 17 -14.30 12.79 -3.53
N GLY A 18 -15.37 13.10 -4.26
CA GLY A 18 -15.59 12.50 -5.57
C GLY A 18 -14.49 12.95 -6.56
N GLN A 19 -14.10 12.06 -7.45
CA GLN A 19 -13.06 12.36 -8.45
C GLN A 19 -13.43 13.59 -9.31
N ASP A 20 -14.71 13.77 -9.58
CA ASP A 20 -15.20 14.93 -10.34
C ASP A 20 -15.13 16.25 -9.56
N ASP A 21 -15.27 16.23 -8.24
CA ASP A 21 -15.13 17.43 -7.41
C ASP A 21 -13.68 17.94 -7.44
N ILE A 22 -12.71 17.01 -7.27
CA ILE A 22 -11.29 17.36 -7.36
C ILE A 22 -10.94 17.84 -8.77
N ARG A 23 -11.49 17.22 -9.82
CA ARG A 23 -11.32 17.67 -11.20
C ARG A 23 -11.76 19.13 -11.37
N ARG A 24 -12.94 19.47 -10.87
CA ARG A 24 -13.48 20.84 -10.94
C ARG A 24 -12.60 21.83 -10.19
N PHE A 25 -12.16 21.46 -8.98
CA PHE A 25 -11.20 22.27 -8.23
C PHE A 25 -9.91 22.51 -9.03
N MET A 26 -9.32 21.46 -9.60
CA MET A 26 -8.08 21.57 -10.37
C MET A 26 -8.24 22.42 -11.63
N GLU A 27 -9.38 22.34 -12.32
CA GLU A 27 -9.70 23.20 -13.48
C GLU A 27 -9.77 24.70 -13.10
N GLU A 28 -10.28 25.03 -11.90
CA GLU A 28 -10.37 26.40 -11.41
C GLU A 28 -9.02 26.89 -10.84
N ALA A 29 -8.29 26.00 -10.15
CA ALA A 29 -7.10 26.38 -9.39
C ALA A 29 -5.83 26.50 -10.23
N ILE A 30 -5.70 25.70 -11.31
CA ILE A 30 -4.51 25.73 -12.18
C ILE A 30 -4.61 26.90 -13.15
N PRO A 31 -3.54 27.73 -13.27
CA PRO A 31 -3.50 28.83 -14.23
C PRO A 31 -3.32 28.27 -15.66
N VAL A 32 -4.36 27.71 -16.23
CA VAL A 32 -4.33 27.06 -17.54
C VAL A 32 -4.14 28.10 -18.65
N ARG A 33 -3.07 27.94 -19.44
CA ARG A 33 -2.72 28.85 -20.55
C ARG A 33 -3.32 28.44 -21.89
N ASP A 34 -3.65 27.16 -22.08
CA ASP A 34 -4.25 26.69 -23.33
C ASP A 34 -5.34 25.63 -23.11
N GLY A 35 -6.25 25.48 -24.10
CA GLY A 35 -7.31 24.50 -24.05
C GLY A 35 -6.86 23.04 -24.17
N LYS A 36 -5.56 22.75 -24.45
CA LYS A 36 -5.03 21.39 -24.53
C LYS A 36 -4.85 20.81 -23.13
N ALA A 37 -4.28 21.61 -22.20
CA ALA A 37 -4.08 21.21 -20.81
C ALA A 37 -5.44 20.88 -20.13
N VAL A 38 -6.50 21.70 -20.36
CA VAL A 38 -7.85 21.40 -19.84
C VAL A 38 -8.40 20.07 -20.40
N ARG A 39 -8.27 19.85 -21.71
CA ARG A 39 -8.73 18.58 -22.31
C ARG A 39 -7.95 17.38 -21.76
N TYR A 40 -6.65 17.54 -21.57
CA TYR A 40 -5.78 16.51 -20.99
C TYR A 40 -6.22 16.19 -19.55
N LEU A 41 -6.38 17.22 -18.71
CA LEU A 41 -6.85 17.10 -17.33
C LEU A 41 -8.21 16.36 -17.30
N ARG A 42 -9.22 16.81 -18.04
CA ARG A 42 -10.54 16.17 -18.09
C ARG A 42 -10.46 14.71 -18.48
N ARG A 43 -9.65 14.39 -19.51
CA ARG A 43 -9.45 13.01 -19.96
C ARG A 43 -8.81 12.13 -18.88
N LEU A 44 -7.78 12.63 -18.19
CA LEU A 44 -7.12 11.87 -17.12
C LEU A 44 -8.09 11.53 -16.00
N TYR A 45 -8.80 12.52 -15.49
CA TYR A 45 -9.75 12.32 -14.40
C TYR A 45 -10.88 11.36 -14.80
N ALA A 46 -11.47 11.53 -15.97
CA ALA A 46 -12.56 10.68 -16.47
C ALA A 46 -12.14 9.22 -16.69
N HIS A 47 -10.85 8.95 -16.98
CA HIS A 47 -10.35 7.61 -17.28
C HIS A 47 -9.41 7.05 -16.20
N SER A 48 -9.29 7.73 -15.05
CA SER A 48 -8.42 7.32 -13.94
C SER A 48 -8.81 5.98 -13.32
N GLY A 49 -10.07 5.57 -13.43
CA GLY A 49 -10.63 4.41 -12.73
C GLY A 49 -10.87 4.68 -11.24
N ILE A 50 -10.84 5.94 -10.81
CA ILE A 50 -11.04 6.38 -9.44
C ILE A 50 -12.42 7.03 -9.31
N GLU A 51 -13.16 6.68 -8.28
CA GLU A 51 -14.44 7.30 -7.93
C GLU A 51 -14.29 8.25 -6.73
N THR A 52 -13.51 7.83 -5.73
CA THR A 52 -13.35 8.55 -4.47
C THR A 52 -11.89 8.61 -4.06
N ARG A 53 -11.48 9.73 -3.47
CA ARG A 53 -10.19 9.89 -2.79
C ARG A 53 -10.38 10.54 -1.43
N HIS A 54 -9.54 10.11 -0.48
CA HIS A 54 -9.47 10.72 0.84
C HIS A 54 -8.29 11.68 0.93
N SER A 55 -8.46 12.76 1.69
CA SER A 55 -7.43 13.78 1.83
C SER A 55 -7.51 14.49 3.18
N VAL A 56 -6.35 14.85 3.73
CA VAL A 56 -6.25 15.77 4.89
C VAL A 56 -6.46 17.23 4.49
N ILE A 57 -6.45 17.55 3.20
CA ILE A 57 -6.78 18.86 2.65
C ILE A 57 -8.29 18.98 2.56
N ARG A 58 -8.87 20.05 3.12
CA ARG A 58 -10.32 20.23 3.22
C ARG A 58 -10.91 21.15 2.15
N ASP A 59 -10.09 21.69 1.27
CA ASP A 59 -10.44 22.64 0.22
C ASP A 59 -10.20 22.12 -1.22
N LEU A 60 -10.32 20.79 -1.42
CA LEU A 60 -10.21 20.16 -2.75
C LEU A 60 -11.56 20.07 -3.50
N ALA A 61 -12.53 20.89 -3.14
CA ALA A 61 -13.80 20.98 -3.85
C ALA A 61 -14.15 22.44 -4.16
N PRO A 62 -14.90 22.72 -5.23
CA PRO A 62 -15.37 24.07 -5.54
C PRO A 62 -16.14 24.69 -4.37
N GLY A 63 -15.84 25.96 -4.05
CA GLY A 63 -16.51 26.69 -2.98
C GLY A 63 -16.08 26.34 -1.56
N ALA A 64 -15.15 25.42 -1.36
CA ALA A 64 -14.48 25.22 -0.09
C ALA A 64 -13.64 26.45 0.24
N GLY A 65 -13.56 26.81 1.53
CA GLY A 65 -12.77 27.97 1.97
C GLY A 65 -11.27 27.76 1.75
N ASP A 66 -10.53 28.86 1.70
CA ASP A 66 -9.07 28.85 1.57
C ASP A 66 -8.42 28.38 2.87
N LEU A 67 -8.18 27.07 2.96
CA LEU A 67 -7.60 26.43 4.14
C LEU A 67 -6.15 25.99 3.92
N PHE A 68 -5.86 25.49 2.72
CA PHE A 68 -4.54 25.01 2.32
C PHE A 68 -4.03 25.70 1.07
N PHE A 69 -4.91 25.97 0.09
CA PHE A 69 -4.58 26.74 -1.10
C PHE A 69 -5.13 28.16 -0.98
N SER A 70 -4.29 29.14 -1.29
CA SER A 70 -4.67 30.58 -1.29
C SER A 70 -5.03 31.02 -2.71
N ARG A 71 -6.22 31.61 -2.87
CA ARG A 71 -6.69 32.13 -4.16
C ARG A 71 -6.04 33.47 -4.50
N ARG A 72 -5.59 33.60 -5.73
CA ARG A 72 -5.03 34.84 -6.30
C ARG A 72 -6.13 35.71 -6.90
N PRO A 73 -5.86 37.02 -7.16
CA PRO A 73 -6.81 37.91 -7.81
C PRO A 73 -7.27 37.46 -9.20
N ASP A 74 -6.45 36.70 -9.94
CA ASP A 74 -6.77 36.12 -11.25
C ASP A 74 -7.60 34.83 -11.17
N GLY A 75 -7.97 34.42 -9.95
CA GLY A 75 -8.73 33.20 -9.70
C GLY A 75 -7.91 31.93 -9.55
N SER A 76 -6.63 31.92 -9.98
CA SER A 76 -5.74 30.78 -9.74
C SER A 76 -5.39 30.63 -8.26
N CYS A 77 -4.91 29.44 -7.89
CA CYS A 77 -4.49 29.19 -6.51
C CYS A 77 -2.97 28.99 -6.41
N THR A 78 -2.43 29.23 -5.21
CA THR A 78 -1.06 28.85 -4.85
C THR A 78 -1.10 27.98 -3.58
N GLY A 79 -0.24 26.97 -3.53
CA GLY A 79 -0.09 26.15 -2.33
C GLY A 79 0.97 26.70 -1.38
N PRO A 80 1.00 26.20 -0.13
CA PRO A 80 1.99 26.57 0.86
C PRO A 80 3.39 26.05 0.48
N ALA A 81 4.43 26.62 1.10
CA ALA A 81 5.82 26.16 0.97
C ALA A 81 6.01 24.77 1.57
N THR A 82 7.10 24.09 1.18
CA THR A 82 7.41 22.72 1.62
C THR A 82 7.45 22.57 3.13
N GLY A 83 7.99 23.54 3.86
CA GLY A 83 7.99 23.52 5.34
C GLY A 83 6.59 23.45 5.93
N GLU A 84 5.67 24.30 5.46
CA GLU A 84 4.27 24.33 5.93
C GLU A 84 3.52 23.02 5.57
N ARG A 85 3.82 22.43 4.41
CA ARG A 85 3.27 21.12 4.00
C ARG A 85 3.77 20.02 4.94
N ASN A 86 5.05 20.05 5.31
CA ASN A 86 5.63 19.11 6.25
C ASN A 86 5.07 19.32 7.69
N ASP A 87 4.86 20.55 8.13
CA ASP A 87 4.19 20.83 9.41
C ASP A 87 2.75 20.28 9.42
N ARG A 88 2.07 20.35 8.28
CA ARG A 88 0.75 19.74 8.10
C ARG A 88 0.84 18.21 8.17
N PHE A 89 1.82 17.62 7.48
CA PHE A 89 2.08 16.19 7.56
C PHE A 89 2.30 15.73 9.01
N ILE A 90 3.16 16.41 9.76
CA ILE A 90 3.43 16.09 11.16
C ILE A 90 2.15 16.10 11.99
N ARG A 91 1.31 17.10 11.81
CA ARG A 91 0.06 17.26 12.58
C ARG A 91 -0.97 16.19 12.23
N GLU A 92 -1.21 15.94 10.94
CA GLU A 92 -2.28 15.07 10.48
C GLU A 92 -1.90 13.57 10.51
N SER A 93 -0.61 13.23 10.34
CA SER A 93 -0.17 11.82 10.28
C SER A 93 -0.08 11.14 11.65
N LYS A 94 0.15 11.91 12.73
CA LYS A 94 0.38 11.34 14.09
C LYS A 94 -0.76 10.43 14.54
N GLY A 95 -2.00 10.88 14.40
CA GLY A 95 -3.19 10.11 14.77
C GLY A 95 -3.30 8.82 13.96
N LEU A 96 -3.07 8.90 12.64
CA LEU A 96 -3.13 7.75 11.74
C LEU A 96 -2.10 6.68 12.09
N TYR A 97 -0.84 7.06 12.39
CA TYR A 97 0.19 6.12 12.80
C TYR A 97 -0.21 5.33 14.06
N VAL A 98 -0.71 6.02 15.07
CA VAL A 98 -1.11 5.42 16.35
C VAL A 98 -2.36 4.54 16.19
N GLU A 99 -3.36 5.02 15.47
CA GLU A 99 -4.60 4.28 15.20
C GLU A 99 -4.33 2.98 14.45
N LEU A 100 -3.57 3.05 13.36
CA LEU A 100 -3.22 1.91 12.53
C LEU A 100 -2.42 0.86 13.30
N ALA A 101 -1.42 1.29 14.06
CA ALA A 101 -0.60 0.42 14.89
C ALA A 101 -1.45 -0.31 15.94
N ARG A 102 -2.31 0.43 16.65
CA ARG A 102 -3.23 -0.12 17.65
C ARG A 102 -4.19 -1.12 17.03
N ALA A 103 -4.80 -0.78 15.89
CA ALA A 103 -5.74 -1.64 15.20
C ALA A 103 -5.08 -2.91 14.66
N ALA A 104 -3.84 -2.84 14.15
CA ALA A 104 -3.12 -4.02 13.69
C ALA A 104 -2.78 -4.97 14.85
N ILE A 105 -2.32 -4.44 15.98
CA ILE A 105 -2.04 -5.25 17.19
C ILE A 105 -3.32 -5.90 17.69
N ALA A 106 -4.43 -5.16 17.80
CA ALA A 106 -5.70 -5.66 18.29
C ALA A 106 -6.31 -6.76 17.40
N LYS A 107 -6.02 -6.77 16.11
CA LYS A 107 -6.48 -7.80 15.17
C LYS A 107 -5.68 -9.11 15.23
N TYR A 108 -4.56 -9.14 15.95
CA TYR A 108 -3.82 -10.37 16.17
C TYR A 108 -4.18 -10.97 17.55
N PRO A 109 -4.95 -12.06 17.61
CA PRO A 109 -5.44 -12.62 18.87
C PRO A 109 -4.30 -12.97 19.84
N GLY A 110 -4.38 -12.45 21.05
CA GLY A 110 -3.42 -12.72 22.11
C GLY A 110 -2.14 -11.86 22.06
N LEU A 111 -1.97 -11.02 21.03
CA LEU A 111 -0.84 -10.07 20.97
C LEU A 111 -1.15 -8.82 21.81
N ASN A 112 -0.19 -8.40 22.64
CA ASN A 112 -0.25 -7.15 23.38
C ASN A 112 0.81 -6.18 22.89
N PRO A 113 0.66 -4.86 23.13
CA PRO A 113 1.70 -3.88 22.80
C PRO A 113 3.08 -4.22 23.37
N GLY A 114 3.13 -4.79 24.60
CA GLY A 114 4.35 -5.23 25.26
C GLY A 114 5.12 -6.37 24.56
N ASP A 115 4.48 -7.06 23.61
CA ASP A 115 5.09 -8.17 22.87
C ASP A 115 5.83 -7.70 21.61
N ILE A 116 5.64 -6.43 21.17
CA ILE A 116 6.27 -5.89 19.97
C ILE A 116 7.75 -5.68 20.18
N THR A 117 8.56 -6.34 19.36
CA THR A 117 10.02 -6.28 19.43
C THR A 117 10.63 -5.30 18.42
N HIS A 118 9.94 -5.09 17.28
CA HIS A 118 10.41 -4.22 16.20
C HIS A 118 9.27 -3.36 15.68
N ALA A 119 9.55 -2.10 15.39
CA ALA A 119 8.64 -1.16 14.73
C ALA A 119 9.32 -0.60 13.46
N ILE A 120 8.69 -0.84 12.30
CA ILE A 120 9.13 -0.32 11.00
C ILE A 120 8.08 0.66 10.53
N THR A 121 8.44 1.92 10.35
CA THR A 121 7.56 2.94 9.78
C THR A 121 7.99 3.30 8.36
N VAL A 122 7.03 3.66 7.51
CA VAL A 122 7.25 3.99 6.10
C VAL A 122 6.54 5.29 5.75
N SER A 123 7.25 6.22 5.12
CA SER A 123 6.66 7.38 4.46
C SER A 123 7.60 8.00 3.43
N CYS A 124 7.02 8.54 2.36
CA CYS A 124 7.72 9.37 1.39
C CYS A 124 7.12 10.77 1.24
N THR A 125 6.16 11.14 2.09
CA THR A 125 5.37 12.38 1.98
C THR A 125 5.56 13.36 3.12
N GLY A 126 6.44 13.05 4.08
CA GLY A 126 6.82 13.97 5.15
C GLY A 126 7.83 13.36 6.11
N PHE A 127 8.51 14.23 6.87
CA PHE A 127 9.62 13.84 7.75
C PHE A 127 9.58 14.62 9.06
N PHE A 128 9.87 13.95 10.16
CA PHE A 128 10.12 14.59 11.46
C PHE A 128 10.95 13.68 12.36
N SER A 129 11.63 14.29 13.33
CA SER A 129 12.42 13.57 14.34
C SER A 129 12.24 14.27 15.70
N PRO A 130 11.94 13.50 16.79
CA PRO A 130 11.71 12.06 16.85
C PRO A 130 10.57 11.62 15.95
N GLY A 131 10.75 10.48 15.22
CA GLY A 131 9.90 10.04 14.14
C GLY A 131 8.61 9.32 14.57
N PRO A 132 7.83 8.85 13.58
CA PRO A 132 6.59 8.11 13.84
C PRO A 132 6.84 6.80 14.60
N ASP A 133 8.00 6.18 14.42
CA ASP A 133 8.47 5.02 15.18
C ASP A 133 8.57 5.30 16.69
N HIS A 134 9.15 6.43 17.06
CA HIS A 134 9.20 6.89 18.45
C HIS A 134 7.80 7.19 18.99
N LEU A 135 6.97 7.85 18.19
CA LEU A 135 5.59 8.18 18.57
C LEU A 135 4.80 6.91 18.90
N ILE A 136 4.86 5.87 18.06
CA ILE A 136 4.17 4.60 18.26
C ILE A 136 4.62 3.93 19.57
N VAL A 137 5.93 3.88 19.83
CA VAL A 137 6.47 3.30 21.07
C VAL A 137 5.89 4.00 22.30
N ARG A 138 5.86 5.33 22.30
CA ARG A 138 5.37 6.14 23.43
C ARG A 138 3.86 6.03 23.62
N GLU A 139 3.08 6.18 22.54
CA GLU A 139 1.61 6.25 22.62
C GLU A 139 0.93 4.89 22.85
N LEU A 140 1.59 3.79 22.47
CA LEU A 140 1.08 2.44 22.69
C LEU A 140 1.73 1.73 23.88
N GLY A 141 2.74 2.32 24.51
CA GLY A 141 3.48 1.70 25.61
C GLY A 141 4.23 0.46 25.16
N LEU A 142 4.85 0.49 23.98
CA LEU A 142 5.73 -0.59 23.55
C LEU A 142 6.99 -0.62 24.44
N PRO A 143 7.71 -1.78 24.53
CA PRO A 143 8.95 -1.87 25.29
C PRO A 143 9.97 -0.80 24.88
N GLU A 144 10.69 -0.21 25.84
CA GLU A 144 11.68 0.83 25.57
C GLU A 144 12.85 0.35 24.70
N ASN A 145 13.11 -0.96 24.70
CA ASN A 145 14.11 -1.62 23.86
C ASN A 145 13.56 -2.08 22.49
N THR A 146 12.33 -1.72 22.14
CA THR A 146 11.79 -1.98 20.78
C THR A 146 12.75 -1.41 19.73
N GLN A 147 13.21 -2.27 18.81
CA GLN A 147 14.06 -1.86 17.71
C GLN A 147 13.25 -1.06 16.67
N ARG A 148 13.74 0.11 16.28
CA ARG A 148 12.98 1.08 15.47
C ARG A 148 13.68 1.38 14.15
N TYR A 149 12.91 1.36 13.08
CA TYR A 149 13.38 1.64 11.72
C TYR A 149 12.39 2.55 10.99
N HIS A 150 12.92 3.42 10.13
CA HIS A 150 12.12 4.24 9.24
C HIS A 150 12.62 4.11 7.80
N LEU A 151 11.75 3.64 6.90
CA LEU A 151 12.01 3.58 5.47
C LEU A 151 11.42 4.84 4.82
N GLY A 152 12.29 5.83 4.64
CA GLY A 152 11.92 7.13 4.07
C GLY A 152 12.20 7.22 2.58
N PHE A 153 11.35 7.95 1.86
CA PHE A 153 11.59 8.43 0.49
C PHE A 153 11.82 7.34 -0.59
N MET A 154 11.29 6.12 -0.38
CA MET A 154 11.39 5.04 -1.36
C MET A 154 10.23 5.04 -2.38
N GLY A 155 9.09 5.66 -2.05
CA GLY A 155 7.92 5.71 -2.92
C GLY A 155 6.97 4.54 -2.78
N CYS A 156 6.16 4.30 -3.82
CA CYS A 156 5.00 3.42 -3.76
C CYS A 156 5.30 1.93 -3.45
N TYR A 157 6.51 1.46 -3.68
CA TYR A 157 6.89 0.06 -3.42
C TYR A 157 7.34 -0.20 -1.97
N ALA A 158 7.55 0.84 -1.16
CA ALA A 158 8.27 0.74 0.11
C ALA A 158 7.66 -0.22 1.15
N ALA A 159 6.36 -0.51 1.06
CA ALA A 159 5.72 -1.49 1.94
C ALA A 159 6.26 -2.92 1.75
N LEU A 160 6.64 -3.32 0.52
CA LEU A 160 7.18 -4.66 0.27
C LEU A 160 8.58 -4.86 0.86
N PRO A 161 9.56 -3.94 0.69
CA PRO A 161 10.80 -3.96 1.46
C PRO A 161 10.60 -3.97 2.98
N ALA A 162 9.63 -3.22 3.51
CA ALA A 162 9.30 -3.26 4.94
C ALA A 162 8.82 -4.64 5.39
N LEU A 163 7.97 -5.30 4.62
CA LEU A 163 7.54 -6.68 4.87
C LEU A 163 8.70 -7.68 4.72
N ARG A 164 9.63 -7.47 3.76
CA ARG A 164 10.85 -8.28 3.62
C ARG A 164 11.74 -8.17 4.87
N MET A 165 11.96 -6.95 5.37
CA MET A 165 12.70 -6.73 6.61
C MET A 165 12.02 -7.45 7.78
N ALA A 166 10.71 -7.28 7.94
CA ALA A 166 9.94 -7.94 8.99
C ALA A 166 10.05 -9.47 8.92
N ALA A 167 9.90 -10.06 7.73
CA ALA A 167 10.07 -11.49 7.53
C ALA A 167 11.50 -11.96 7.84
N SER A 168 12.51 -11.15 7.52
CA SER A 168 13.92 -11.46 7.80
C SER A 168 14.19 -11.46 9.30
N PHE A 169 13.67 -10.49 10.06
CA PHE A 169 13.77 -10.48 11.53
C PHE A 169 13.09 -11.71 12.14
N CYS A 170 11.88 -12.05 11.69
CA CYS A 170 11.16 -13.23 12.17
C CYS A 170 11.86 -14.57 11.82
N ARG A 171 12.56 -14.63 10.69
CA ARG A 171 13.34 -15.82 10.31
C ARG A 171 14.62 -15.97 11.13
N ALA A 172 15.24 -14.84 11.52
CA ALA A 172 16.45 -14.80 12.35
C ALA A 172 16.13 -15.02 13.85
N ASP A 173 15.01 -14.47 14.30
CA ASP A 173 14.53 -14.61 15.69
C ASP A 173 13.06 -15.03 15.71
N PRO A 174 12.74 -16.28 16.10
CA PRO A 174 11.35 -16.75 16.23
C PRO A 174 10.51 -15.97 17.24
N GLY A 175 11.17 -15.31 18.19
CA GLY A 175 10.53 -14.43 19.18
C GLY A 175 10.12 -13.07 18.60
N ALA A 176 10.62 -12.69 17.42
CA ALA A 176 10.34 -11.39 16.84
C ALA A 176 8.85 -11.21 16.54
N ARG A 177 8.34 -10.04 16.94
CA ARG A 177 6.98 -9.53 16.65
C ARG A 177 7.17 -8.15 16.02
N VAL A 178 6.98 -8.07 14.72
CA VAL A 178 7.33 -6.88 13.92
C VAL A 178 6.09 -6.14 13.51
N LEU A 179 5.96 -4.91 13.95
CA LEU A 179 4.92 -3.98 13.53
C LEU A 179 5.43 -3.15 12.36
N VAL A 180 4.75 -3.19 11.21
CA VAL A 180 5.01 -2.35 10.04
C VAL A 180 3.87 -1.34 9.91
N VAL A 181 4.17 -0.04 9.77
CA VAL A 181 3.17 1.01 9.61
C VAL A 181 3.56 1.96 8.47
N CYS A 182 2.73 2.02 7.43
CA CYS A 182 2.89 2.91 6.28
C CYS A 182 1.83 4.01 6.34
N VAL A 183 2.23 5.28 6.29
CA VAL A 183 1.30 6.43 6.22
C VAL A 183 1.79 7.41 5.17
N GLU A 184 0.91 7.76 4.25
CA GLU A 184 1.21 8.72 3.19
C GLU A 184 0.09 9.76 3.09
N LEU A 185 0.47 11.03 3.02
CA LEU A 185 -0.40 12.16 2.80
C LEU A 185 0.00 12.84 1.48
N CYS A 186 -0.20 12.14 0.37
CA CYS A 186 0.26 12.57 -0.94
C CYS A 186 -0.43 13.85 -1.42
N SER A 187 -1.66 14.09 -0.98
CA SER A 187 -2.41 15.30 -1.34
C SER A 187 -1.70 16.58 -0.91
N LEU A 188 -0.89 16.52 0.15
CA LEU A 188 -0.08 17.65 0.60
C LEU A 188 0.93 18.14 -0.43
N HIS A 189 1.27 17.31 -1.45
CA HIS A 189 2.22 17.65 -2.50
C HIS A 189 1.57 17.91 -3.86
N ILE A 190 0.24 18.07 -3.90
CA ILE A 190 -0.46 18.50 -5.12
C ILE A 190 0.18 19.81 -5.62
N GLN A 191 0.58 19.81 -6.89
CA GLN A 191 1.12 20.96 -7.60
C GLN A 191 0.07 21.57 -8.52
N LEU A 192 -0.16 22.87 -8.39
CA LEU A 192 -1.11 23.61 -9.22
C LEU A 192 -0.40 24.17 -10.46
N LYS A 193 0.12 23.26 -11.29
CA LYS A 193 0.87 23.54 -12.52
C LYS A 193 0.17 22.92 -13.72
N ASP A 194 0.31 23.51 -14.90
CA ASP A 194 -0.28 23.03 -16.15
C ASP A 194 0.64 22.03 -16.92
N ASP A 195 1.66 21.49 -16.25
CA ASP A 195 2.51 20.44 -16.82
C ASP A 195 1.88 19.03 -16.70
N PRO A 196 2.17 18.12 -17.64
CA PRO A 196 1.56 16.79 -17.68
C PRO A 196 1.75 15.95 -16.42
N ASP A 197 2.93 15.99 -15.80
CA ASP A 197 3.26 15.16 -14.65
C ASP A 197 2.48 15.61 -13.39
N SER A 198 2.41 16.95 -13.16
CA SER A 198 1.61 17.54 -12.08
C SER A 198 0.13 17.25 -12.23
N ILE A 199 -0.42 17.36 -13.46
CA ILE A 199 -1.82 17.05 -13.75
C ILE A 199 -2.09 15.56 -13.52
N LEU A 200 -1.22 14.68 -13.99
CA LEU A 200 -1.34 13.22 -13.80
C LEU A 200 -1.29 12.86 -12.31
N ALA A 201 -0.31 13.39 -11.57
CA ALA A 201 -0.18 13.19 -10.13
C ALA A 201 -1.45 13.68 -9.39
N GLY A 202 -1.92 14.88 -9.73
CA GLY A 202 -3.17 15.45 -9.18
C GLY A 202 -4.39 14.59 -9.45
N ALA A 203 -4.40 13.79 -10.54
CA ALA A 203 -5.51 12.88 -10.89
C ALA A 203 -5.45 11.52 -10.18
N LEU A 204 -4.31 11.12 -9.62
CA LEU A 204 -4.11 9.76 -9.09
C LEU A 204 -3.94 9.69 -7.57
N PHE A 205 -3.13 10.59 -6.98
CA PHE A 205 -2.70 10.45 -5.61
C PHE A 205 -3.75 10.85 -4.57
N ALA A 206 -3.72 10.14 -3.44
CA ALA A 206 -4.63 10.26 -2.31
C ALA A 206 -3.87 10.03 -0.98
N ASP A 207 -4.55 10.19 0.14
CA ASP A 207 -4.01 10.02 1.48
C ASP A 207 -4.55 8.74 2.14
N GLY A 208 -3.70 8.09 2.91
CA GLY A 208 -4.10 6.92 3.68
C GLY A 208 -2.92 6.24 4.38
N GLY A 209 -3.24 5.23 5.14
CA GLY A 209 -2.24 4.43 5.82
C GLY A 209 -2.68 2.99 6.05
N ALA A 210 -1.70 2.12 6.24
CA ALA A 210 -1.93 0.72 6.57
C ALA A 210 -0.86 0.23 7.55
N ALA A 211 -1.23 -0.76 8.36
CA ALA A 211 -0.28 -1.44 9.21
C ALA A 211 -0.43 -2.96 9.13
N ALA A 212 0.67 -3.66 9.38
CA ALA A 212 0.74 -5.12 9.44
C ALA A 212 1.50 -5.57 10.68
N VAL A 213 1.11 -6.72 11.25
CA VAL A 213 1.93 -7.43 12.24
C VAL A 213 2.46 -8.70 11.60
N VAL A 214 3.78 -8.88 11.67
CA VAL A 214 4.48 -10.04 11.12
C VAL A 214 5.17 -10.79 12.26
N SER A 215 5.03 -12.12 12.27
CA SER A 215 5.76 -12.99 13.19
C SER A 215 5.97 -14.39 12.63
N ALA A 216 6.85 -15.17 13.27
CA ALA A 216 7.08 -16.57 12.94
C ALA A 216 6.15 -17.53 13.72
N ALA A 217 5.31 -17.03 14.63
CA ALA A 217 4.38 -17.87 15.37
C ALA A 217 3.33 -18.52 14.45
N ASP A 218 2.94 -19.73 14.78
CA ASP A 218 1.87 -20.40 14.04
C ASP A 218 0.54 -19.62 14.16
N PRO A 219 -0.18 -19.44 13.05
CA PRO A 219 -1.43 -18.71 13.07
C PRO A 219 -2.49 -19.44 13.91
N PRO A 220 -3.28 -18.70 14.70
CA PRO A 220 -4.41 -19.30 15.43
C PRO A 220 -5.42 -19.96 14.48
N PRO A 221 -6.07 -21.05 14.91
CA PRO A 221 -7.12 -21.68 14.14
C PRO A 221 -8.24 -20.70 13.76
N GLY A 222 -8.67 -20.72 12.51
CA GLY A 222 -9.75 -19.86 12.00
C GLY A 222 -9.31 -18.45 11.61
N GLN A 223 -8.09 -18.03 11.93
CA GLN A 223 -7.57 -16.72 11.52
C GLN A 223 -6.99 -16.80 10.11
N ALA A 224 -7.49 -15.96 9.21
CA ALA A 224 -6.88 -15.79 7.89
C ALA A 224 -5.57 -15.02 8.02
N VAL A 225 -4.51 -15.52 7.39
CA VAL A 225 -3.16 -14.92 7.38
C VAL A 225 -2.53 -15.05 6.00
N PHE A 226 -1.44 -14.32 5.76
CA PHE A 226 -0.55 -14.61 4.65
C PHE A 226 0.73 -15.24 5.16
N GLU A 227 1.08 -16.42 4.68
CA GLU A 227 2.45 -16.96 4.80
C GLU A 227 3.33 -16.26 3.76
N ILE A 228 4.46 -15.73 4.22
CA ILE A 228 5.42 -15.04 3.35
C ILE A 228 6.45 -16.05 2.83
N HIS A 229 6.48 -16.26 1.53
CA HIS A 229 7.40 -17.21 0.92
C HIS A 229 8.70 -16.56 0.47
N ASP A 230 8.63 -15.72 -0.57
CA ASP A 230 9.80 -15.12 -1.20
C ASP A 230 9.57 -13.68 -1.61
N PHE A 231 10.67 -12.96 -1.82
CA PHE A 231 10.71 -11.60 -2.34
C PHE A 231 11.72 -11.51 -3.49
N GLU A 232 11.39 -10.68 -4.48
CA GLU A 232 12.32 -10.32 -5.54
C GLU A 232 12.31 -8.81 -5.72
N SER A 233 13.50 -8.24 -5.95
CA SER A 233 13.71 -6.82 -6.21
C SER A 233 14.42 -6.67 -7.55
N ALA A 234 13.88 -5.84 -8.42
CA ALA A 234 14.48 -5.56 -9.71
C ALA A 234 14.57 -4.07 -9.96
N LEU A 235 15.76 -3.59 -10.25
CA LEU A 235 15.99 -2.26 -10.78
C LEU A 235 15.99 -2.33 -12.31
N VAL A 236 15.26 -1.43 -12.97
CA VAL A 236 15.23 -1.32 -14.43
C VAL A 236 16.21 -0.24 -14.85
N PRO A 237 17.36 -0.60 -15.47
CA PRO A 237 18.39 0.38 -15.81
C PRO A 237 17.91 1.43 -16.81
N GLY A 238 18.39 2.68 -16.67
CA GLY A 238 18.13 3.77 -17.61
C GLY A 238 16.72 4.36 -17.51
N THR A 239 16.03 4.18 -16.40
CA THR A 239 14.66 4.65 -16.17
C THR A 239 14.55 5.63 -15.00
N GLU A 240 15.67 6.13 -14.49
CA GLU A 240 15.73 7.07 -13.36
C GLU A 240 14.99 8.38 -13.65
N GLY A 241 14.88 8.75 -14.94
CA GLY A 241 14.15 9.92 -15.42
C GLY A 241 12.66 9.69 -15.64
N ASP A 242 12.16 8.44 -15.58
CA ASP A 242 10.75 8.13 -15.86
C ASP A 242 9.86 8.16 -14.62
N MET A 243 10.42 7.87 -13.45
CA MET A 243 9.75 8.00 -12.17
C MET A 243 10.72 8.50 -11.11
N ALA A 244 10.48 9.70 -10.62
CA ALA A 244 11.31 10.33 -9.59
C ALA A 244 10.48 11.18 -8.63
N TRP A 245 11.00 11.36 -7.43
CA TRP A 245 10.39 12.14 -6.37
C TRP A 245 11.47 13.04 -5.75
N ARG A 246 11.27 14.35 -5.77
CA ARG A 246 12.26 15.34 -5.34
C ARG A 246 11.64 16.35 -4.39
N ILE A 247 12.40 16.84 -3.42
CA ILE A 247 11.98 17.93 -2.54
C ILE A 247 12.13 19.24 -3.31
N GLY A 248 11.01 19.95 -3.50
CA GLY A 248 10.94 21.26 -4.11
C GLY A 248 10.53 22.34 -3.11
N ASP A 249 10.45 23.59 -3.55
CA ASP A 249 10.11 24.75 -2.70
C ASP A 249 8.63 24.79 -2.32
N LEU A 250 7.74 24.30 -3.18
CA LEU A 250 6.29 24.31 -3.01
C LEU A 250 5.72 22.90 -2.81
N GLY A 251 6.43 22.06 -2.09
CA GLY A 251 6.12 20.64 -1.92
C GLY A 251 7.10 19.76 -2.67
N PHE A 252 6.79 18.47 -2.80
CA PHE A 252 7.64 17.55 -3.52
C PHE A 252 7.22 17.49 -4.99
N ASP A 253 8.22 17.56 -5.87
CA ASP A 253 8.02 17.48 -7.31
C ASP A 253 8.10 16.02 -7.76
N ILE A 254 7.11 15.58 -8.53
CA ILE A 254 7.05 14.25 -9.11
C ILE A 254 7.45 14.32 -10.58
N VAL A 255 8.23 13.32 -11.01
CA VAL A 255 8.34 12.94 -12.42
C VAL A 255 7.60 11.62 -12.58
N LEU A 256 6.60 11.59 -13.44
CA LEU A 256 5.78 10.41 -13.68
C LEU A 256 5.50 10.29 -15.19
N SER A 257 6.44 9.69 -15.89
CA SER A 257 6.35 9.50 -17.33
C SER A 257 5.15 8.64 -17.71
N THR A 258 4.44 9.03 -18.76
CA THR A 258 3.36 8.22 -19.35
C THR A 258 3.87 6.91 -19.96
N TYR A 259 5.20 6.72 -20.07
CA TYR A 259 5.83 5.48 -20.51
C TYR A 259 6.01 4.43 -19.42
N VAL A 260 5.82 4.79 -18.14
CA VAL A 260 5.99 3.85 -17.01
C VAL A 260 5.25 2.53 -17.22
N PRO A 261 3.97 2.49 -17.66
CA PRO A 261 3.28 1.22 -17.91
C PRO A 261 3.95 0.35 -18.97
N GLN A 262 4.53 0.97 -20.02
CA GLN A 262 5.25 0.27 -21.08
C GLN A 262 6.61 -0.26 -20.61
N ILE A 263 7.29 0.48 -19.73
CA ILE A 263 8.57 0.07 -19.13
C ILE A 263 8.34 -1.16 -18.24
N ILE A 264 7.30 -1.14 -17.43
CA ILE A 264 6.90 -2.29 -16.58
C ILE A 264 6.62 -3.50 -17.47
N ASP A 265 5.79 -3.34 -18.49
CA ASP A 265 5.40 -4.39 -19.44
C ASP A 265 6.62 -5.13 -20.05
N ARG A 266 7.61 -4.38 -20.52
CA ARG A 266 8.81 -4.94 -21.14
C ARG A 266 9.71 -5.75 -20.19
N ASN A 267 9.59 -5.53 -18.90
CA ASN A 267 10.49 -6.11 -17.89
C ASN A 267 9.81 -7.11 -16.98
N ILE A 268 8.46 -7.14 -16.93
CA ILE A 268 7.72 -7.89 -15.91
C ILE A 268 7.93 -9.40 -15.99
N GLU A 269 7.98 -9.98 -17.19
CA GLU A 269 8.19 -11.41 -17.38
C GLU A 269 9.51 -11.85 -16.73
N ARG A 270 10.61 -11.11 -17.00
CA ARG A 270 11.93 -11.40 -16.42
C ARG A 270 11.92 -11.33 -14.89
N VAL A 271 11.21 -10.34 -14.31
CA VAL A 271 11.12 -10.17 -12.86
C VAL A 271 10.34 -11.32 -12.22
N ILE A 272 9.22 -11.72 -12.84
CA ILE A 272 8.38 -12.82 -12.35
C ILE A 272 9.10 -14.16 -12.48
N GLU A 273 9.79 -14.41 -13.60
CA GLU A 273 10.58 -15.64 -13.78
C GLU A 273 11.59 -15.85 -12.65
N SER A 274 12.29 -14.80 -12.22
CA SER A 274 13.24 -14.88 -11.11
C SER A 274 12.54 -15.33 -9.82
N LEU A 275 11.42 -14.70 -9.47
CA LEU A 275 10.64 -15.02 -8.28
C LEU A 275 10.09 -16.46 -8.33
N PHE A 276 9.57 -16.91 -9.47
CA PHE A 276 8.89 -18.21 -9.61
C PHE A 276 9.84 -19.38 -9.76
N ARG A 277 11.02 -19.16 -10.37
CA ARG A 277 12.03 -20.20 -10.57
C ARG A 277 12.47 -20.85 -9.25
N SER A 278 12.58 -20.06 -8.19
CA SER A 278 12.95 -20.54 -6.85
C SER A 278 11.95 -21.56 -6.29
N ARG A 279 10.69 -21.48 -6.72
CA ARG A 279 9.57 -22.31 -6.23
C ARG A 279 9.01 -23.27 -7.26
N ARG A 280 9.53 -23.28 -8.48
CA ARG A 280 9.02 -24.09 -9.61
C ARG A 280 7.53 -23.83 -9.90
N LEU A 281 7.12 -22.57 -9.82
CA LEU A 281 5.76 -22.11 -10.10
C LEU A 281 5.65 -21.57 -11.52
N GLY A 282 4.46 -21.70 -12.12
CA GLY A 282 4.03 -20.99 -13.32
C GLY A 282 3.06 -19.85 -13.00
N LEU A 283 2.70 -19.08 -14.01
CA LEU A 283 1.68 -18.00 -13.87
C LEU A 283 0.32 -18.58 -13.48
N GLU A 284 0.01 -19.79 -13.94
CA GLU A 284 -1.23 -20.54 -13.67
C GLU A 284 -1.38 -20.96 -12.21
N ASP A 285 -0.28 -21.03 -11.46
CA ASP A 285 -0.30 -21.37 -10.03
C ASP A 285 -0.70 -20.19 -9.14
N VAL A 286 -0.72 -18.96 -9.70
CA VAL A 286 -1.09 -17.75 -8.96
C VAL A 286 -2.59 -17.51 -9.08
N GLY A 287 -3.31 -17.68 -7.99
CA GLY A 287 -4.76 -17.46 -7.94
C GLY A 287 -5.14 -15.98 -7.94
N ILE A 288 -4.37 -15.12 -7.29
CA ILE A 288 -4.67 -13.70 -7.12
C ILE A 288 -3.40 -12.85 -7.29
N TRP A 289 -3.53 -11.74 -7.99
CA TRP A 289 -2.46 -10.77 -8.21
C TRP A 289 -2.75 -9.47 -7.45
N ALA A 290 -2.01 -9.25 -6.37
CA ALA A 290 -2.08 -8.03 -5.57
C ALA A 290 -1.18 -6.94 -6.19
N ILE A 291 -1.59 -6.39 -7.31
CA ILE A 291 -0.85 -5.34 -8.02
C ILE A 291 -1.10 -4.00 -7.32
N HIS A 292 -0.03 -3.30 -6.90
CA HIS A 292 -0.13 -1.90 -6.50
C HIS A 292 -0.74 -1.07 -7.65
N PRO A 293 -1.94 -0.51 -7.48
CA PRO A 293 -2.60 0.20 -8.55
C PRO A 293 -2.11 1.66 -8.60
N GLY A 294 -0.88 1.88 -9.07
CA GLY A 294 -0.29 3.20 -9.26
C GLY A 294 -1.10 4.09 -10.21
N GLY A 295 -1.96 3.46 -11.03
CA GLY A 295 -2.96 4.04 -11.91
C GLY A 295 -3.58 2.92 -12.72
N LYS A 296 -4.78 3.17 -13.31
CA LYS A 296 -5.51 2.19 -14.12
C LYS A 296 -4.65 1.57 -15.23
N ALA A 297 -3.83 2.39 -15.90
CA ALA A 297 -3.01 1.94 -17.03
C ALA A 297 -1.97 0.86 -16.64
N ILE A 298 -1.45 0.88 -15.40
CA ILE A 298 -0.52 -0.14 -14.91
C ILE A 298 -1.23 -1.48 -14.76
N VAL A 299 -2.40 -1.49 -14.09
CA VAL A 299 -3.18 -2.72 -13.90
C VAL A 299 -3.65 -3.29 -15.24
N ASP A 300 -4.18 -2.43 -16.14
CA ASP A 300 -4.64 -2.84 -17.48
C ASP A 300 -3.51 -3.44 -18.32
N LYS A 301 -2.29 -2.90 -18.15
CA LYS A 301 -1.14 -3.36 -18.92
C LYS A 301 -0.67 -4.73 -18.43
N LEU A 302 -0.53 -4.91 -17.12
CA LEU A 302 -0.12 -6.17 -16.51
C LEU A 302 -1.15 -7.28 -16.73
N GLU A 303 -2.45 -6.97 -16.60
CA GLU A 303 -3.52 -7.94 -16.92
C GLU A 303 -3.37 -8.50 -18.32
N ARG A 304 -3.13 -7.62 -19.32
CA ARG A 304 -2.94 -8.05 -20.71
C ARG A 304 -1.64 -8.79 -20.95
N SER A 305 -0.53 -8.29 -20.41
CA SER A 305 0.81 -8.86 -20.68
C SER A 305 1.00 -10.22 -20.04
N LEU A 306 0.40 -10.44 -18.88
CA LEU A 306 0.48 -11.71 -18.16
C LEU A 306 -0.71 -12.63 -18.47
N GLY A 307 -1.66 -12.20 -19.32
CA GLY A 307 -2.85 -12.99 -19.67
C GLY A 307 -3.76 -13.30 -18.49
N LEU A 308 -3.87 -12.34 -17.53
CA LEU A 308 -4.62 -12.57 -16.30
C LEU A 308 -6.13 -12.44 -16.52
N ASP A 309 -6.88 -13.28 -15.80
CA ASP A 309 -8.34 -13.11 -15.71
C ASP A 309 -8.66 -11.81 -14.92
N PRO A 310 -9.65 -11.01 -15.35
CA PRO A 310 -10.07 -9.81 -14.62
C PRO A 310 -10.39 -10.05 -13.13
N ALA A 311 -10.84 -11.25 -12.75
CA ALA A 311 -11.08 -11.61 -11.36
C ALA A 311 -9.81 -11.66 -10.51
N GLN A 312 -8.67 -12.04 -11.11
CA GLN A 312 -7.39 -12.13 -10.41
C GLN A 312 -6.83 -10.77 -9.99
N VAL A 313 -7.15 -9.69 -10.72
CA VAL A 313 -6.71 -8.32 -10.45
C VAL A 313 -7.81 -7.43 -9.85
N ARG A 314 -9.01 -7.98 -9.64
CA ARG A 314 -10.16 -7.23 -9.10
C ARG A 314 -9.86 -6.49 -7.80
N PRO A 315 -9.16 -7.08 -6.79
CA PRO A 315 -8.85 -6.35 -5.55
C PRO A 315 -8.05 -5.06 -5.79
N SER A 316 -7.08 -5.09 -6.72
CA SER A 316 -6.29 -3.90 -7.09
C SER A 316 -7.16 -2.81 -7.72
N ARG A 317 -8.09 -3.18 -8.60
CA ARG A 317 -9.03 -2.25 -9.24
C ARG A 317 -10.01 -1.64 -8.24
N GLU A 318 -10.54 -2.44 -7.31
CA GLU A 318 -11.45 -1.96 -6.28
C GLU A 318 -10.78 -0.99 -5.31
N VAL A 319 -9.53 -1.23 -4.92
CA VAL A 319 -8.74 -0.30 -4.10
C VAL A 319 -8.51 1.01 -4.85
N LEU A 320 -8.08 0.96 -6.11
CA LEU A 320 -7.92 2.17 -6.93
C LEU A 320 -9.22 2.96 -7.03
N ARG A 321 -10.32 2.29 -7.32
CA ARG A 321 -11.63 2.91 -7.47
C ARG A 321 -12.08 3.65 -6.21
N LYS A 322 -11.93 3.03 -5.05
CA LYS A 322 -12.42 3.54 -3.75
C LYS A 322 -11.50 4.56 -3.10
N TYR A 323 -10.19 4.46 -3.31
CA TYR A 323 -9.20 5.19 -2.52
C TYR A 323 -8.20 5.97 -3.36
N GLY A 324 -8.06 5.71 -4.67
CA GLY A 324 -6.96 6.23 -5.48
C GLY A 324 -5.61 5.59 -5.14
N ASN A 325 -4.53 6.26 -5.53
CA ASN A 325 -3.16 5.84 -5.22
C ASN A 325 -2.66 6.56 -3.96
N MET A 326 -2.59 5.85 -2.85
CA MET A 326 -2.06 6.34 -1.57
C MET A 326 -0.56 6.06 -1.41
N SER A 327 0.19 5.82 -2.50
CA SER A 327 1.61 5.43 -2.44
C SER A 327 1.85 4.13 -1.66
N SER A 328 2.82 4.10 -0.72
CA SER A 328 3.28 2.86 -0.06
C SER A 328 2.18 2.02 0.61
N PRO A 329 1.16 2.52 1.30
CA PRO A 329 0.13 1.69 1.90
C PRO A 329 -0.82 1.03 0.89
N THR A 330 -0.90 1.51 -0.35
CA THR A 330 -1.92 1.05 -1.30
C THR A 330 -1.89 -0.46 -1.54
N VAL A 331 -0.71 -1.07 -1.67
CA VAL A 331 -0.58 -2.52 -1.85
C VAL A 331 -1.04 -3.29 -0.61
N LEU A 332 -0.91 -2.71 0.60
CA LEU A 332 -1.43 -3.30 1.84
C LEU A 332 -2.96 -3.24 1.90
N PHE A 333 -3.59 -2.19 1.34
CA PHE A 333 -5.05 -2.16 1.15
C PHE A 333 -5.52 -3.28 0.21
N VAL A 334 -4.77 -3.55 -0.87
CA VAL A 334 -5.08 -4.66 -1.77
C VAL A 334 -4.95 -6.00 -1.04
N LEU A 335 -3.91 -6.18 -0.24
CA LEU A 335 -3.72 -7.39 0.57
C LEU A 335 -4.83 -7.53 1.64
N ASP A 336 -5.25 -6.44 2.29
CA ASP A 336 -6.35 -6.47 3.27
C ASP A 336 -7.69 -6.86 2.61
N GLU A 337 -7.98 -6.35 1.40
CA GLU A 337 -9.17 -6.76 0.61
C GLU A 337 -9.11 -8.26 0.26
N ILE A 338 -7.95 -8.77 -0.14
CA ILE A 338 -7.74 -10.18 -0.41
C ILE A 338 -7.90 -11.01 0.87
N LEU A 339 -7.34 -10.56 1.99
CA LEU A 339 -7.38 -11.28 3.26
C LEU A 339 -8.81 -11.48 3.77
N ARG A 340 -9.67 -10.47 3.61
CA ARG A 340 -11.08 -10.50 4.02
C ARG A 340 -11.96 -11.37 3.14
N ALA A 341 -11.61 -11.54 1.87
CA ALA A 341 -12.39 -12.39 0.98
C ALA A 341 -12.28 -13.87 1.41
N PRO A 342 -13.31 -14.72 1.23
CA PRO A 342 -13.17 -16.16 1.48
C PRO A 342 -12.07 -16.77 0.59
N ALA A 343 -11.26 -17.67 1.12
CA ALA A 343 -10.32 -18.44 0.32
C ALA A 343 -11.07 -19.48 -0.52
N ALA A 344 -10.77 -19.59 -1.81
CA ALA A 344 -11.50 -20.45 -2.74
C ALA A 344 -11.36 -21.96 -2.39
N ARG A 345 -10.20 -22.36 -1.85
CA ARG A 345 -9.90 -23.77 -1.48
C ARG A 345 -9.15 -23.90 -0.15
N GLY A 346 -9.33 -22.95 0.78
CA GLY A 346 -8.60 -22.89 2.05
C GLY A 346 -7.16 -22.36 1.93
N ARG A 347 -6.60 -22.30 0.71
CA ARG A 347 -5.28 -21.74 0.37
C ARG A 347 -5.36 -21.08 -1.00
N ASP A 348 -4.81 -19.89 -1.11
CA ASP A 348 -4.67 -19.17 -2.39
C ASP A 348 -3.25 -18.62 -2.52
N THR A 349 -2.56 -18.95 -3.61
CA THR A 349 -1.27 -18.34 -3.96
C THR A 349 -1.51 -16.91 -4.42
N VAL A 350 -0.82 -15.95 -3.81
CA VAL A 350 -0.93 -14.52 -4.10
C VAL A 350 0.44 -13.99 -4.50
N CYS A 351 0.54 -13.38 -5.68
CA CYS A 351 1.71 -12.58 -6.06
C CYS A 351 1.40 -11.11 -5.85
N ALA A 352 2.09 -10.48 -4.90
CA ALA A 352 1.99 -9.03 -4.71
C ALA A 352 3.16 -8.33 -5.42
N MET A 353 2.88 -7.17 -6.05
CA MET A 353 3.89 -6.37 -6.73
C MET A 353 3.62 -4.89 -6.61
N ALA A 354 4.70 -4.11 -6.50
CA ALA A 354 4.66 -2.67 -6.44
C ALA A 354 5.81 -2.06 -7.24
N PHE A 355 5.61 -0.82 -7.66
CA PHE A 355 6.49 -0.09 -8.55
C PHE A 355 6.78 1.29 -7.97
N GLY A 356 7.96 1.82 -8.24
CA GLY A 356 8.29 3.16 -7.80
C GLY A 356 9.60 3.68 -8.39
N PRO A 357 10.10 4.79 -7.85
CA PRO A 357 11.28 5.48 -8.37
C PRO A 357 12.45 4.55 -8.66
N GLY A 358 13.14 4.83 -9.83
CA GLY A 358 14.33 4.11 -10.18
C GLY A 358 14.41 3.50 -11.59
N LEU A 359 13.42 2.96 -12.31
CA LEU A 359 12.20 2.29 -11.87
C LEU A 359 12.55 1.03 -11.07
N THR A 360 12.00 0.92 -9.88
CA THR A 360 12.15 -0.29 -9.06
C THR A 360 10.86 -1.10 -9.12
N VAL A 361 11.00 -2.42 -9.25
CA VAL A 361 9.91 -3.40 -9.16
C VAL A 361 10.19 -4.27 -7.94
N GLU A 362 9.26 -4.27 -6.99
CA GLU A 362 9.28 -5.16 -5.83
C GLU A 362 8.16 -6.17 -5.96
N THR A 363 8.48 -7.44 -5.73
CA THR A 363 7.50 -8.52 -5.77
C THR A 363 7.62 -9.42 -4.55
N THR A 364 6.51 -10.01 -4.14
CA THR A 364 6.50 -11.03 -3.08
C THR A 364 5.49 -12.12 -3.40
N LEU A 365 5.87 -13.35 -3.08
CA LEU A 365 5.01 -14.51 -3.16
C LEU A 365 4.47 -14.82 -1.77
N LEU A 366 3.15 -14.84 -1.68
CA LEU A 366 2.40 -15.09 -0.45
C LEU A 366 1.46 -16.27 -0.65
N GLU A 367 1.13 -16.97 0.43
CA GLU A 367 0.05 -17.93 0.45
C GLU A 367 -0.98 -17.47 1.48
N LYS A 368 -2.19 -17.17 1.05
CA LYS A 368 -3.31 -16.94 1.95
C LYS A 368 -3.75 -18.26 2.54
N ARG A 369 -3.84 -18.32 3.86
CA ARG A 369 -4.22 -19.50 4.65
C ARG A 369 -5.27 -19.15 5.67
N THR A 370 -6.21 -20.09 5.88
CA THR A 370 -7.10 -20.08 7.03
C THR A 370 -6.94 -21.45 7.73
N PRO A 371 -6.10 -21.56 8.77
CA PRO A 371 -5.90 -22.82 9.48
C PRO A 371 -7.23 -23.32 10.04
N LEU A 372 -7.57 -24.58 9.75
CA LEU A 372 -8.75 -25.21 10.30
C LEU A 372 -8.58 -25.40 11.83
N ALA A 373 -9.66 -25.26 12.59
CA ALA A 373 -9.68 -25.71 13.97
C ALA A 373 -9.29 -27.19 13.98
N ARG A 374 -8.32 -27.58 14.83
CA ARG A 374 -8.00 -29.00 15.00
C ARG A 374 -9.27 -29.68 15.43
N GLY A 375 -9.88 -30.50 14.55
CA GLY A 375 -10.97 -31.35 14.93
C GLY A 375 -10.53 -32.23 16.10
N HIS A 376 -11.32 -32.34 17.14
CA HIS A 376 -11.18 -33.44 18.07
C HIS A 376 -11.26 -34.71 17.22
N GLU A 377 -10.12 -35.39 17.02
CA GLU A 377 -10.16 -36.81 16.68
C GLU A 377 -10.88 -37.47 17.83
N ALA A 378 -12.20 -37.63 17.67
CA ALA A 378 -12.96 -38.54 18.49
C ALA A 378 -12.40 -39.94 18.25
N GLY A 379 -11.57 -40.41 19.19
CA GLY A 379 -11.02 -41.73 19.21
C GLY A 379 -12.15 -42.76 19.28
N GLY A 380 -12.65 -43.13 18.13
CA GLY A 380 -13.49 -44.30 17.94
C GLY A 380 -12.63 -45.56 18.13
N ARG A 381 -12.41 -45.99 19.38
CA ARG A 381 -12.06 -47.39 19.66
C ARG A 381 -13.22 -48.24 19.19
N VAL A 382 -13.04 -48.85 18.04
CA VAL A 382 -13.85 -49.99 17.64
C VAL A 382 -13.42 -51.16 18.53
N GLU A 383 -14.17 -51.42 19.62
CA GLU A 383 -14.10 -52.69 20.34
C GLU A 383 -14.55 -53.81 19.38
N ARG A 384 -13.60 -54.62 18.91
CA ARG A 384 -13.92 -55.91 18.29
C ARG A 384 -14.48 -56.80 19.39
N ALA A 385 -15.80 -57.01 19.40
CA ALA A 385 -16.42 -58.05 20.13
C ALA A 385 -15.90 -59.39 19.63
N ALA A 386 -15.15 -60.12 20.46
CA ALA A 386 -14.79 -61.49 20.24
C ALA A 386 -16.05 -62.33 20.51
N GLY A 387 -16.70 -62.80 19.43
CA GLY A 387 -17.74 -63.80 19.49
C GLY A 387 -17.06 -65.14 19.70
N GLY A 388 -17.16 -65.67 20.92
CA GLY A 388 -16.91 -67.08 21.15
C GLY A 388 -18.08 -67.92 20.65
N MET A 389 -17.73 -68.97 19.93
CA MET A 389 -18.60 -70.10 19.72
C MET A 389 -18.02 -71.29 20.50
N GLY A 390 -18.86 -71.80 21.41
CA GLY A 390 -18.77 -73.18 21.89
C GLY A 390 -19.42 -74.17 20.92
#